data_42d72f4bf0a6c9db2968dbe0e06ae7c4
#
_entry.id   42d72f4bf0a6c9db2968dbe0e06ae7c4
#
_cell.length_a   1.000
_cell.length_b   1.000
_cell.length_c   1.000
_cell.angle_alpha   90.00
_cell.angle_beta   90.00
_cell.angle_gamma   90.00
#
_symmetry.space_group_name_H-M   'P 1'
#
loop_
_entity.id
_entity.type
_entity.pdbx_description
1 polymer ?
#
loop_
_entity_poly.entity_id
_entity_poly.type
_entity_poly.pdbx_seq_one_letter_code
_entity_poly.pdbx_strand_id
1 'polypeptide(L)'
;MDYTRSYGSYQQRYTGSSGPTIKNPSTQVQQSQFNDRDCLNDMLATEKWLTDGFNVFAREASHQSLHNDVMHILNETHQAARDLFNLMFEKGWYSLHPEQPGQIAKEHQKFQSYESQLPQQQRNTPYETGGMYQPRQF
;
A
#
# COMPACT_ATOMS: atom_id res chain seq x y z
N MET A 1 -25.89 20.38 5.33
CA MET A 1 -25.22 19.12 5.75
C MET A 1 -23.73 19.40 5.71
N ASP A 2 -23.14 19.50 6.89
CA ASP A 2 -21.78 19.98 7.09
C ASP A 2 -20.82 18.77 7.07
N TYR A 3 -20.05 18.62 5.98
CA TYR A 3 -19.04 17.56 5.85
C TYR A 3 -17.64 18.08 6.23
N THR A 4 -17.52 18.72 7.38
CA THR A 4 -16.21 18.95 7.99
C THR A 4 -15.83 17.75 8.86
N ARG A 5 -15.54 16.61 8.23
CA ARG A 5 -14.92 15.49 8.94
C ARG A 5 -13.42 15.72 8.97
N SER A 6 -12.94 16.22 10.09
CA SER A 6 -11.55 16.29 10.48
C SER A 6 -10.85 14.97 10.18
N TYR A 7 -9.93 14.96 9.21
CA TYR A 7 -8.95 13.90 9.06
C TYR A 7 -7.99 14.01 10.25
N GLY A 8 -8.30 13.26 11.30
CA GLY A 8 -7.40 13.11 12.44
C GLY A 8 -6.07 12.59 11.95
N SER A 9 -5.03 13.36 12.21
CA SER A 9 -3.64 12.97 12.00
C SER A 9 -3.35 11.68 12.76
N TYR A 10 -3.27 10.56 12.05
CA TYR A 10 -2.74 9.32 12.62
C TYR A 10 -1.22 9.47 12.76
N GLN A 11 -0.80 10.34 13.67
CA GLN A 11 0.54 10.24 14.22
C GLN A 11 0.55 9.07 15.22
N GLN A 12 0.71 7.86 14.73
CA GLN A 12 1.11 6.75 15.57
C GLN A 12 2.50 7.09 16.13
N ARG A 13 2.51 7.54 17.38
CA ARG A 13 3.74 7.58 18.18
C ARG A 13 4.16 6.13 18.41
N TYR A 14 5.04 5.62 17.56
CA TYR A 14 5.80 4.42 17.87
C TYR A 14 6.79 4.76 18.98
N THR A 15 6.35 4.69 20.22
CA THR A 15 7.23 4.59 21.39
C THR A 15 7.50 3.11 21.58
N GLY A 16 8.52 2.58 20.93
CA GLY A 16 8.85 1.19 21.12
C GLY A 16 10.15 0.86 20.44
N SER A 17 11.14 0.50 21.24
CA SER A 17 12.30 -0.33 20.96
C SER A 17 12.80 -0.28 19.50
N SER A 18 13.84 0.47 19.29
CA SER A 18 14.58 0.56 18.03
C SER A 18 15.12 -0.81 17.61
N GLY A 19 14.34 -1.56 16.84
CA GLY A 19 14.84 -2.68 16.07
C GLY A 19 15.86 -2.22 15.02
N PRO A 20 16.63 -3.15 14.45
CA PRO A 20 17.63 -2.79 13.45
C PRO A 20 16.94 -2.11 12.25
N THR A 21 17.35 -0.88 11.95
CA THR A 21 16.89 -0.16 10.76
C THR A 21 17.70 -0.61 9.56
N ILE A 22 17.02 -1.04 8.50
CA ILE A 22 17.65 -1.32 7.22
C ILE A 22 17.86 0.02 6.52
N LYS A 23 19.10 0.49 6.52
CA LYS A 23 19.49 1.74 5.85
C LYS A 23 20.40 1.44 4.68
N ASN A 24 20.16 2.09 3.57
CA ASN A 24 21.17 2.22 2.53
C ASN A 24 22.28 3.16 3.01
N PRO A 25 23.55 3.04 2.52
CA PRO A 25 24.62 3.96 2.88
C PRO A 25 24.15 5.39 2.66
N SER A 26 23.97 6.14 3.76
CA SER A 26 23.45 7.49 3.69
C SER A 26 24.55 8.45 3.32
N THR A 27 24.32 9.24 2.27
CA THR A 27 25.06 10.46 2.04
C THR A 27 24.62 11.51 3.06
N GLN A 28 25.54 12.15 3.76
CA GLN A 28 25.20 13.26 4.65
C GLN A 28 24.71 14.44 3.82
N VAL A 29 23.46 14.85 4.03
CA VAL A 29 22.87 15.99 3.36
C VAL A 29 23.04 17.22 4.24
N GLN A 30 23.70 18.26 3.74
CA GLN A 30 23.76 19.56 4.43
C GLN A 30 22.37 20.21 4.47
N GLN A 31 21.93 20.55 5.67
CA GLN A 31 20.67 21.28 5.90
C GLN A 31 20.85 22.75 5.48
N SER A 32 20.16 23.22 4.44
CA SER A 32 19.63 24.59 4.32
C SER A 32 19.12 25.00 2.93
N GLN A 33 19.14 24.14 1.94
CA GLN A 33 18.55 24.43 0.63
C GLN A 33 17.66 23.28 0.19
N PHE A 34 16.54 23.60 -0.47
CA PHE A 34 15.70 22.64 -1.17
C PHE A 34 16.57 21.82 -2.13
N ASN A 35 16.61 20.53 -1.96
CA ASN A 35 17.54 19.63 -2.63
C ASN A 35 16.81 18.45 -3.30
N ASP A 36 17.54 17.63 -4.06
CA ASP A 36 16.97 16.51 -4.80
C ASP A 36 16.20 15.52 -3.90
N ARG A 37 16.63 15.32 -2.66
CA ARG A 37 15.93 14.47 -1.69
C ARG A 37 14.56 15.06 -1.34
N ASP A 38 14.49 16.37 -1.14
CA ASP A 38 13.23 17.05 -0.81
C ASP A 38 12.28 16.97 -1.99
N CYS A 39 12.78 17.15 -3.23
CA CYS A 39 12.01 16.95 -4.46
C CYS A 39 11.43 15.53 -4.54
N LEU A 40 12.26 14.50 -4.35
CA LEU A 40 11.81 13.13 -4.45
C LEU A 40 10.84 12.75 -3.32
N ASN A 41 11.01 13.30 -2.11
CA ASN A 41 10.04 13.14 -1.03
C ASN A 41 8.67 13.73 -1.38
N ASP A 42 8.66 14.94 -1.95
CA ASP A 42 7.43 15.59 -2.38
C ASP A 42 6.75 14.83 -3.52
N MET A 43 7.53 14.42 -4.52
CA MET A 43 7.02 13.58 -5.61
C MET A 43 6.42 12.27 -5.10
N LEU A 44 7.12 11.56 -4.21
CA LEU A 44 6.61 10.30 -3.64
C LEU A 44 5.35 10.52 -2.81
N ALA A 45 5.28 11.61 -2.04
CA ALA A 45 4.08 11.96 -1.27
C ALA A 45 2.91 12.28 -2.20
N THR A 46 3.18 13.01 -3.29
CA THR A 46 2.18 13.35 -4.31
C THR A 46 1.64 12.10 -5.01
N GLU A 47 2.51 11.17 -5.45
CA GLU A 47 2.05 9.93 -6.08
C GLU A 47 1.19 9.08 -5.15
N LYS A 48 1.53 8.98 -3.87
CA LYS A 48 0.70 8.29 -2.87
C LYS A 48 -0.66 8.95 -2.70
N TRP A 49 -0.69 10.28 -2.65
CA TRP A 49 -1.94 11.03 -2.55
C TRP A 49 -2.81 10.88 -3.81
N LEU A 50 -2.21 10.93 -5.00
CA LEU A 50 -2.90 10.69 -6.27
C LEU A 50 -3.48 9.27 -6.33
N THR A 51 -2.71 8.26 -5.91
CA THR A 51 -3.17 6.87 -5.82
C THR A 51 -4.44 6.75 -4.98
N ASP A 52 -4.48 7.38 -3.80
CA ASP A 52 -5.67 7.37 -2.94
C ASP A 52 -6.87 8.04 -3.63
N GLY A 53 -6.66 9.17 -4.30
CA GLY A 53 -7.70 9.88 -5.05
C GLY A 53 -8.24 9.06 -6.23
N PHE A 54 -7.37 8.52 -7.05
CA PHE A 54 -7.78 7.69 -8.20
C PHE A 54 -8.42 6.38 -7.77
N ASN A 55 -8.04 5.79 -6.64
CA ASN A 55 -8.71 4.61 -6.09
C ASN A 55 -10.16 4.91 -5.69
N VAL A 56 -10.44 6.08 -5.12
CA VAL A 56 -11.81 6.54 -4.87
C VAL A 56 -12.55 6.77 -6.18
N PHE A 57 -11.92 7.46 -7.12
CA PHE A 57 -12.54 7.78 -8.42
C PHE A 57 -12.90 6.51 -9.21
N ALA A 58 -12.02 5.50 -9.22
CA ALA A 58 -12.30 4.23 -9.89
C ALA A 58 -13.59 3.55 -9.40
N ARG A 59 -13.86 3.62 -8.08
CA ARG A 59 -15.08 3.04 -7.49
C ARG A 59 -16.35 3.79 -7.87
N GLU A 60 -16.23 5.09 -8.14
CA GLU A 60 -17.35 5.97 -8.46
C GLU A 60 -17.59 6.09 -9.99
N ALA A 61 -16.64 5.65 -10.81
CA ALA A 61 -16.73 5.74 -12.26
C ALA A 61 -17.80 4.78 -12.82
N SER A 62 -18.98 5.32 -13.18
CA SER A 62 -20.12 4.53 -13.66
C SER A 62 -20.00 4.08 -15.12
N HIS A 63 -19.26 4.81 -15.95
CA HIS A 63 -19.02 4.45 -17.34
C HIS A 63 -17.82 3.52 -17.48
N GLN A 64 -17.99 2.41 -18.19
CA GLN A 64 -16.94 1.39 -18.33
C GLN A 64 -15.66 1.95 -18.97
N SER A 65 -15.76 2.81 -19.99
CA SER A 65 -14.58 3.43 -20.60
C SER A 65 -13.84 4.32 -19.61
N LEU A 66 -14.56 5.19 -18.90
CA LEU A 66 -14.00 6.07 -17.88
C LEU A 66 -13.35 5.23 -16.75
N HIS A 67 -14.03 4.18 -16.29
CA HIS A 67 -13.47 3.28 -15.28
C HIS A 67 -12.14 2.67 -15.74
N ASN A 68 -12.07 2.20 -17.00
CA ASN A 68 -10.85 1.62 -17.55
C ASN A 68 -9.71 2.66 -17.62
N ASP A 69 -10.01 3.88 -18.05
CA ASP A 69 -9.02 4.97 -18.11
C ASP A 69 -8.50 5.32 -16.72
N VAL A 70 -9.39 5.43 -15.73
CA VAL A 70 -9.01 5.70 -14.34
C VAL A 70 -8.16 4.57 -13.75
N MET A 71 -8.49 3.30 -14.03
CA MET A 71 -7.69 2.15 -13.61
C MET A 71 -6.30 2.15 -14.26
N HIS A 72 -6.19 2.60 -15.51
CA HIS A 72 -4.89 2.75 -16.16
C HIS A 72 -4.04 3.80 -15.46
N ILE A 73 -4.58 4.99 -15.21
CA ILE A 73 -3.90 6.06 -14.48
C ILE A 73 -3.52 5.61 -13.06
N LEU A 74 -4.41 4.92 -12.36
CA LEU A 74 -4.15 4.39 -11.02
C LEU A 74 -2.95 3.43 -11.01
N ASN A 75 -2.83 2.56 -12.01
CA ASN A 75 -1.67 1.68 -12.14
C ASN A 75 -0.37 2.47 -12.41
N GLU A 76 -0.44 3.52 -13.22
CA GLU A 76 0.73 4.39 -13.49
C GLU A 76 1.18 5.11 -12.22
N THR A 77 0.27 5.65 -11.40
CA THR A 77 0.63 6.28 -10.12
C THR A 77 1.26 5.29 -9.14
N HIS A 78 0.76 4.06 -9.07
CA HIS A 78 1.38 3.00 -8.27
C HIS A 78 2.80 2.66 -8.75
N GLN A 79 3.01 2.58 -10.07
CA GLN A 79 4.33 2.31 -10.62
C GLN A 79 5.28 3.47 -10.34
N ALA A 80 4.85 4.71 -10.57
CA ALA A 80 5.64 5.89 -10.28
C ALA A 80 6.05 5.98 -8.80
N ALA A 81 5.10 5.74 -7.88
CA ALA A 81 5.39 5.69 -6.46
C ALA A 81 6.42 4.59 -6.11
N ARG A 82 6.35 3.44 -6.77
CA ARG A 82 7.31 2.34 -6.57
C ARG A 82 8.70 2.68 -7.06
N ASP A 83 8.79 3.31 -8.22
CA ASP A 83 10.07 3.71 -8.82
C ASP A 83 10.75 4.81 -8.00
N LEU A 84 9.98 5.80 -7.53
CA LEU A 84 10.47 6.83 -6.62
C LEU A 84 10.97 6.24 -5.30
N PHE A 85 10.21 5.32 -4.71
CA PHE A 85 10.64 4.60 -3.51
C PHE A 85 11.96 3.87 -3.71
N ASN A 86 12.10 3.11 -4.80
CA ASN A 86 13.32 2.36 -5.11
C ASN A 86 14.51 3.30 -5.29
N LEU A 87 14.33 4.38 -6.05
CA LEU A 87 15.37 5.40 -6.27
C LEU A 87 15.82 6.05 -4.94
N MET A 88 14.85 6.42 -4.08
CA MET A 88 15.17 7.01 -2.77
C MET A 88 15.85 6.01 -1.84
N PHE A 89 15.47 4.73 -1.91
CA PHE A 89 16.10 3.68 -1.14
C PHE A 89 17.55 3.44 -1.59
N GLU A 90 17.81 3.36 -2.88
CA GLU A 90 19.16 3.25 -3.47
C GLU A 90 20.07 4.41 -3.07
N LYS A 91 19.52 5.63 -3.04
CA LYS A 91 20.26 6.83 -2.60
C LYS A 91 20.44 6.92 -1.09
N GLY A 92 19.90 6.00 -0.29
CA GLY A 92 19.94 6.03 1.17
C GLY A 92 19.05 7.12 1.79
N TRP A 93 18.10 7.65 1.03
CA TRP A 93 17.16 8.69 1.48
C TRP A 93 15.85 8.13 2.05
N TYR A 94 15.65 6.83 1.93
CA TYR A 94 14.53 6.12 2.52
C TYR A 94 15.05 4.97 3.39
N SER A 95 14.42 4.75 4.55
CA SER A 95 14.79 3.67 5.46
C SER A 95 13.59 2.77 5.74
N LEU A 96 13.85 1.47 5.86
CA LEU A 96 12.86 0.48 6.26
C LEU A 96 13.09 0.09 7.72
N HIS A 97 12.01 -0.04 8.46
CA HIS A 97 12.02 -0.52 9.84
C HIS A 97 11.30 -1.87 9.87
N PRO A 98 12.05 -3.00 9.91
CA PRO A 98 11.41 -4.31 9.98
C PRO A 98 10.68 -4.47 11.31
N GLU A 99 9.53 -5.15 11.26
CA GLU A 99 8.79 -5.48 12.47
C GLU A 99 9.58 -6.52 13.30
N GLN A 100 9.42 -6.45 14.61
CA GLN A 100 10.08 -7.38 15.52
C GLN A 100 9.53 -8.81 15.36
N PRO A 101 10.40 -9.85 15.26
CA PRO A 101 9.93 -11.23 15.10
C PRO A 101 8.92 -11.66 16.17
N GLY A 102 9.07 -11.17 17.40
CA GLY A 102 8.13 -11.44 18.48
C GLY A 102 6.74 -10.84 18.29
N GLN A 103 6.61 -9.69 17.62
CA GLN A 103 5.33 -9.10 17.27
C GLN A 103 4.67 -9.87 16.14
N ILE A 104 5.46 -10.26 15.13
CA ILE A 104 4.96 -11.11 14.03
C ILE A 104 4.40 -12.43 14.60
N ALA A 105 5.14 -13.07 15.53
CA ALA A 105 4.69 -14.31 16.16
C ALA A 105 3.39 -14.13 16.96
N LYS A 106 3.24 -13.03 17.69
CA LYS A 106 2.01 -12.72 18.43
C LYS A 106 0.81 -12.53 17.50
N GLU A 107 0.96 -11.75 16.44
CA GLU A 107 -0.13 -11.54 15.49
C GLU A 107 -0.48 -12.84 14.76
N HIS A 108 0.51 -13.64 14.39
CA HIS A 108 0.29 -14.96 13.80
C HIS A 108 -0.55 -15.87 14.74
N GLN A 109 -0.18 -15.98 16.02
CA GLN A 109 -0.94 -16.77 17.01
C GLN A 109 -2.37 -16.25 17.17
N LYS A 110 -2.55 -14.94 17.19
CA LYS A 110 -3.87 -14.31 17.28
C LYS A 110 -4.75 -14.70 16.09
N PHE A 111 -4.23 -14.60 14.85
CA PHE A 111 -5.01 -14.98 13.66
C PHE A 111 -5.26 -16.49 13.56
N GLN A 112 -4.33 -17.33 14.02
CA GLN A 112 -4.60 -18.77 14.16
C GLN A 112 -5.76 -19.06 15.13
N SER A 113 -5.87 -18.28 16.23
CA SER A 113 -7.02 -18.45 17.14
C SER A 113 -8.34 -18.04 16.51
N TYR A 114 -8.35 -17.06 15.60
CA TYR A 114 -9.55 -16.69 14.84
C TYR A 114 -9.93 -17.74 13.80
N GLU A 115 -8.96 -18.37 13.15
CA GLU A 115 -9.22 -19.45 12.20
C GLU A 115 -9.98 -20.61 12.86
N SER A 116 -9.65 -20.94 14.10
CA SER A 116 -10.34 -21.99 14.86
C SER A 116 -11.81 -21.65 15.20
N GLN A 117 -12.17 -20.35 15.16
CA GLN A 117 -13.54 -19.87 15.41
C GLN A 117 -14.41 -19.81 14.14
N LEU A 118 -13.79 -19.94 12.97
CA LEU A 118 -14.53 -19.98 11.72
C LEU A 118 -15.25 -21.34 11.60
N PRO A 119 -16.53 -21.37 11.17
CA PRO A 119 -17.20 -22.62 10.87
C PRO A 119 -16.37 -23.41 9.87
N GLN A 120 -15.96 -24.61 10.23
CA GLN A 120 -15.27 -25.49 9.30
C GLN A 120 -16.27 -25.86 8.21
N GLN A 121 -16.36 -25.05 7.17
CA GLN A 121 -16.97 -25.50 5.93
C GLN A 121 -16.16 -26.72 5.48
N GLN A 122 -16.84 -27.85 5.43
CA GLN A 122 -16.27 -29.09 4.94
C GLN A 122 -15.55 -28.81 3.61
N ARG A 123 -14.22 -28.86 3.63
CA ARG A 123 -13.37 -28.81 2.44
C ARG A 123 -13.50 -30.13 1.63
N ASN A 124 -14.71 -30.58 1.42
CA ASN A 124 -15.03 -31.75 0.62
C ASN A 124 -15.90 -31.36 -0.58
N THR A 125 -15.48 -30.35 -1.32
CA THR A 125 -15.81 -30.28 -2.73
C THR A 125 -14.52 -30.48 -3.49
N PRO A 126 -14.31 -31.61 -4.18
CA PRO A 126 -13.32 -31.65 -5.24
C PRO A 126 -13.68 -30.51 -6.20
N TYR A 127 -12.76 -29.63 -6.49
CA TYR A 127 -12.93 -28.71 -7.62
C TYR A 127 -13.07 -29.60 -8.85
N GLU A 128 -14.28 -29.86 -9.29
CA GLU A 128 -14.53 -30.39 -10.63
C GLU A 128 -14.01 -29.32 -11.61
N THR A 129 -12.82 -29.53 -12.11
CA THR A 129 -12.29 -28.86 -13.29
C THR A 129 -13.11 -29.32 -14.49
N GLY A 130 -14.27 -28.71 -14.71
CA GLY A 130 -15.19 -29.15 -15.77
C GLY A 130 -16.35 -28.19 -15.99
N GLY A 131 -16.06 -26.92 -16.24
CA GLY A 131 -17.05 -25.98 -16.70
C GLY A 131 -16.42 -25.05 -17.73
N MET A 132 -16.35 -25.47 -19.00
CA MET A 132 -16.04 -24.60 -20.11
C MET A 132 -16.97 -23.40 -20.06
N TYR A 133 -16.39 -22.23 -19.83
CA TYR A 133 -17.06 -20.95 -20.02
C TYR A 133 -17.41 -20.80 -21.50
N GLN A 134 -18.66 -20.97 -21.85
CA GLN A 134 -19.18 -20.64 -23.18
C GLN A 134 -19.58 -19.15 -23.16
N PRO A 135 -18.94 -18.27 -23.96
CA PRO A 135 -19.38 -16.89 -24.10
C PRO A 135 -20.75 -16.88 -24.79
N ARG A 136 -21.73 -16.22 -24.17
CA ARG A 136 -23.02 -15.94 -24.81
C ARG A 136 -22.78 -15.00 -25.98
N GLN A 137 -23.18 -15.45 -27.17
CA GLN A 137 -23.29 -14.56 -28.33
C GLN A 137 -24.56 -13.72 -28.16
N PHE A 138 -24.39 -12.40 -28.23
CA PHE A 138 -25.47 -11.45 -28.44
C PHE A 138 -25.42 -10.95 -29.87
#